data_698a572a74355488893c24407474236d
#
_entry.id   698a572a74355488893c24407474236d
#
_cell.length_a   1.000
_cell.length_b   1.000
_cell.length_c   1.000
_cell.angle_alpha   90.00
_cell.angle_beta   90.00
_cell.angle_gamma   90.00
#
_symmetry.space_group_name_H-M   'P 1'
#
loop_
_entity.id
_entity.type
_entity.pdbx_description
1 polymer ?
#
loop_
_entity_poly.entity_id
_entity_poly.type
_entity_poly.pdbx_seq_one_letter_code
_entity_poly.pdbx_strand_id
1 'polypeptide(L)'
;MGKLYKIRHKPTGLFLKPSASDGNLSKKGKIYETESPWTAVCNGHMYQDIVAFSHTPKIFNMLLEKYPDSLICSYKLMVKTQPSDFERVDLN
;
A
#
# COMPACT_ATOMS: atom_id res chain seq x y z
N MET A 1 -23.91 10.72 3.03
CA MET A 1 -23.42 9.36 2.88
C MET A 1 -22.07 9.31 2.19
N GLY A 2 -21.13 8.67 2.81
CA GLY A 2 -19.79 8.54 2.24
C GLY A 2 -19.77 7.58 1.06
N LYS A 3 -18.89 7.83 0.12
CA LYS A 3 -18.61 6.90 -0.95
C LYS A 3 -17.62 5.86 -0.46
N LEU A 4 -17.82 4.63 -0.87
CA LEU A 4 -16.86 3.57 -0.60
C LEU A 4 -15.70 3.67 -1.58
N TYR A 5 -14.47 3.45 -1.09
CA TYR A 5 -13.29 3.52 -1.95
C TYR A 5 -12.18 2.63 -1.44
N LYS A 6 -11.23 2.34 -2.32
CA LYS A 6 -9.97 1.70 -1.99
C LYS A 6 -8.84 2.65 -2.37
N ILE A 7 -7.67 2.43 -1.82
CA ILE A 7 -6.47 3.18 -2.17
C ILE A 7 -5.53 2.24 -2.92
N ARG A 8 -5.23 2.58 -4.17
CA ARG A 8 -4.38 1.75 -5.02
C ARG A 8 -2.95 2.27 -5.03
N HIS A 9 -2.01 1.35 -4.91
CA HIS A 9 -0.59 1.62 -5.08
C HIS A 9 -0.30 1.54 -6.59
N LYS A 10 -0.05 2.68 -7.22
CA LYS A 10 0.08 2.76 -8.67
C LYS A 10 1.18 1.89 -9.26
N PRO A 11 2.40 1.86 -8.66
CA PRO A 11 3.48 1.06 -9.26
C PRO A 11 3.19 -0.43 -9.35
N THR A 12 2.43 -1.00 -8.41
CA THR A 12 2.11 -2.43 -8.43
C THR A 12 0.69 -2.73 -8.87
N GLY A 13 -0.20 -1.73 -8.86
CA GLY A 13 -1.61 -1.94 -9.13
C GLY A 13 -2.38 -2.63 -8.02
N LEU A 14 -1.73 -2.89 -6.89
CA LEU A 14 -2.36 -3.54 -5.74
C LEU A 14 -2.97 -2.50 -4.81
N PHE A 15 -3.87 -2.96 -3.93
CA PHE A 15 -4.59 -2.08 -3.02
C PHE A 15 -4.00 -2.11 -1.62
N LEU A 16 -4.02 -0.96 -0.96
CA LEU A 16 -3.54 -0.83 0.41
C LEU A 16 -4.50 -1.48 1.40
N LYS A 17 -3.92 -2.00 2.46
CA LYS A 17 -4.64 -2.50 3.63
C LYS A 17 -3.75 -2.30 4.86
N PRO A 18 -4.33 -2.30 6.09
CA PRO A 18 -3.53 -2.26 7.30
C PRO A 18 -2.52 -3.40 7.33
N SER A 19 -1.34 -3.13 7.87
CA SER A 19 -0.28 -4.13 7.95
C SER A 19 -0.75 -5.36 8.74
N ALA A 20 -0.46 -6.51 8.18
CA ALA A 20 -0.77 -7.79 8.77
C ALA A 20 0.37 -8.75 8.44
N SER A 21 0.17 -10.05 8.69
CA SER A 21 1.21 -11.05 8.42
C SER A 21 1.62 -11.13 6.94
N ASP A 22 0.79 -10.62 6.04
CA ASP A 22 1.09 -10.63 4.59
C ASP A 22 1.40 -9.22 4.04
N GLY A 23 1.62 -8.23 4.91
CA GLY A 23 2.03 -6.90 4.50
C GLY A 23 0.90 -5.93 4.27
N ASN A 24 1.19 -4.84 3.53
CA ASN A 24 0.27 -3.72 3.31
C ASN A 24 -0.45 -3.75 1.97
N LEU A 25 -0.12 -4.65 1.08
CA LEU A 25 -0.70 -4.70 -0.27
C LEU A 25 -1.39 -6.02 -0.53
N SER A 26 -2.53 -5.99 -1.21
CA SER A 26 -3.22 -7.19 -1.66
C SER A 26 -4.08 -6.86 -2.86
N LYS A 27 -4.55 -7.89 -3.56
CA LYS A 27 -5.48 -7.71 -4.68
C LYS A 27 -6.81 -7.15 -4.22
N LYS A 28 -7.24 -7.51 -3.02
CA LYS A 28 -8.52 -7.09 -2.48
C LYS A 28 -8.43 -5.74 -1.77
N GLY A 29 -7.41 -5.55 -0.93
CA GLY A 29 -7.23 -4.33 -0.15
C GLY A 29 -8.30 -4.13 0.90
N LYS A 30 -8.35 -2.91 1.41
CA LYS A 30 -9.36 -2.51 2.40
C LYS A 30 -10.30 -1.48 1.80
N ILE A 31 -11.59 -1.61 2.11
CA ILE A 31 -12.61 -0.64 1.72
C ILE A 31 -12.72 0.40 2.82
N TYR A 32 -12.64 1.67 2.44
CA TYR A 32 -12.79 2.80 3.35
C TYR A 32 -14.10 3.51 3.11
N GLU A 33 -14.68 4.06 4.18
CA GLU A 33 -15.98 4.73 4.13
C GLU A 33 -15.88 6.22 4.43
N THR A 34 -14.78 6.67 5.05
CA THR A 34 -14.59 8.06 5.46
C THR A 34 -13.45 8.69 4.67
N GLU A 35 -13.42 10.02 4.62
CA GLU A 35 -12.37 10.74 3.90
C GLU A 35 -11.03 10.76 4.64
N SER A 36 -11.01 10.53 5.96
CA SER A 36 -9.80 10.65 6.77
C SER A 36 -8.62 9.82 6.26
N PRO A 37 -8.80 8.52 5.92
CA PRO A 37 -7.67 7.74 5.44
C PRO A 37 -7.04 8.30 4.18
N TRP A 38 -7.87 8.72 3.21
CA TRP A 38 -7.35 9.29 1.97
C TRP A 38 -6.65 10.62 2.21
N THR A 39 -7.23 11.48 3.05
CA THR A 39 -6.61 12.74 3.41
C THR A 39 -5.26 12.53 4.08
N ALA A 40 -5.17 11.55 4.99
CA ALA A 40 -3.91 11.22 5.65
C ALA A 40 -2.85 10.74 4.68
N VAL A 41 -3.23 9.93 3.69
CA VAL A 41 -2.30 9.48 2.64
C VAL A 41 -1.80 10.68 1.82
N CYS A 42 -2.71 11.56 1.42
CA CYS A 42 -2.35 12.74 0.62
C CYS A 42 -1.40 13.68 1.34
N ASN A 43 -1.52 13.75 2.67
CA ASN A 43 -0.67 14.59 3.50
C ASN A 43 0.60 13.89 3.98
N GLY A 44 0.81 12.64 3.57
CA GLY A 44 1.99 11.89 3.98
C GLY A 44 1.96 11.40 5.41
N HIS A 45 0.78 11.28 6.02
CA HIS A 45 0.63 10.83 7.41
C HIS A 45 0.29 9.35 7.54
N MET A 46 -0.09 8.69 6.45
CA MET A 46 -0.35 7.26 6.42
C MET A 46 0.36 6.62 5.24
N TYR A 47 0.80 5.40 5.43
CA TYR A 47 1.44 4.60 4.38
C TYR A 47 2.70 5.28 3.80
N GLN A 48 3.42 6.02 4.66
CA GLN A 48 4.73 6.55 4.32
C GLN A 48 5.72 5.41 4.06
N ASP A 49 5.55 4.32 4.79
CA ASP A 49 6.30 3.09 4.62
C ASP A 49 5.32 1.95 4.43
N ILE A 50 5.53 1.14 3.41
CA ILE A 50 4.76 -0.08 3.23
C ILE A 50 5.69 -1.28 3.38
N VAL A 51 5.10 -2.40 3.76
CA VAL A 51 5.85 -3.59 4.13
C VAL A 51 5.39 -4.77 3.28
N ALA A 52 6.33 -5.60 2.88
CA ALA A 52 6.05 -6.90 2.28
C ALA A 52 6.93 -7.95 2.94
N PHE A 53 6.52 -9.21 2.84
CA PHE A 53 7.23 -10.31 3.46
C PHE A 53 7.62 -11.35 2.42
N SER A 54 8.71 -12.07 2.70
CA SER A 54 9.23 -13.07 1.77
C SER A 54 8.29 -14.26 1.57
N HIS A 55 7.38 -14.52 2.51
CA HIS A 55 6.40 -15.60 2.35
C HIS A 55 5.25 -15.23 1.40
N THR A 56 5.21 -13.99 0.93
CA THR A 56 4.35 -13.58 -0.19
C THR A 56 5.26 -13.10 -1.32
N PRO A 57 5.95 -14.03 -1.99
CA PRO A 57 7.07 -13.66 -2.88
C PRO A 57 6.66 -12.83 -4.09
N LYS A 58 5.45 -13.00 -4.58
CA LYS A 58 4.99 -12.20 -5.72
C LYS A 58 5.00 -10.71 -5.40
N ILE A 59 4.39 -10.34 -4.28
CA ILE A 59 4.32 -8.93 -3.86
C ILE A 59 5.70 -8.42 -3.47
N PHE A 60 6.44 -9.22 -2.72
CA PHE A 60 7.81 -8.90 -2.31
C PHE A 60 8.67 -8.55 -3.54
N ASN A 61 8.64 -9.41 -4.55
CA ASN A 61 9.47 -9.22 -5.74
C ASN A 61 8.99 -8.05 -6.59
N MET A 62 7.68 -7.82 -6.69
CA MET A 62 7.14 -6.65 -7.39
C MET A 62 7.62 -5.35 -6.77
N LEU A 63 7.58 -5.27 -5.44
CA LEU A 63 8.03 -4.08 -4.73
C LEU A 63 9.53 -3.88 -4.87
N LEU A 64 10.31 -4.96 -4.75
CA LEU A 64 11.75 -4.87 -4.89
C LEU A 64 12.16 -4.40 -6.28
N GLU A 65 11.44 -4.83 -7.31
CA GLU A 65 11.68 -4.39 -8.68
C GLU A 65 11.40 -2.89 -8.86
N LYS A 66 10.30 -2.40 -8.26
CA LYS A 66 9.91 -0.99 -8.38
C LYS A 66 10.71 -0.06 -7.45
N TYR A 67 11.22 -0.60 -6.35
CA TYR A 67 11.98 0.16 -5.35
C TYR A 67 13.27 -0.58 -5.01
N PRO A 68 14.24 -0.60 -5.95
CA PRO A 68 15.46 -1.41 -5.77
C PRO A 68 16.34 -0.99 -4.59
N ASP A 69 16.16 0.25 -4.11
CA ASP A 69 16.94 0.76 -2.97
C ASP A 69 16.22 0.55 -1.63
N SER A 70 15.18 -0.28 -1.62
CA SER A 70 14.41 -0.54 -0.41
C SER A 70 15.23 -1.30 0.62
N LEU A 71 14.88 -1.11 1.90
CA LEU A 71 15.54 -1.77 3.00
C LEU A 71 14.98 -3.19 3.18
N ILE A 72 15.89 -4.17 3.16
CA ILE A 72 15.54 -5.56 3.44
C ILE A 72 16.13 -5.92 4.80
N CYS A 73 15.27 -6.41 5.69
CA CYS A 73 15.67 -6.85 7.02
C CYS A 73 15.10 -8.24 7.25
N SER A 74 15.95 -9.26 7.21
CA SER A 74 15.55 -10.67 7.29
C SER A 74 14.55 -11.02 6.20
N TYR A 75 13.31 -11.32 6.60
CA TYR A 75 12.23 -11.69 5.68
C TYR A 75 11.31 -10.53 5.35
N LYS A 76 11.66 -9.32 5.78
CA LYS A 76 10.79 -8.15 5.69
C LYS A 76 11.39 -7.11 4.76
N LEU A 77 10.60 -6.63 3.82
CA LEU A 77 10.95 -5.54 2.93
C LEU A 77 10.20 -4.29 3.37
N MET A 78 10.91 -3.21 3.61
CA MET A 78 10.33 -1.91 3.96
C MET A 78 10.57 -0.94 2.81
N VAL A 79 9.48 -0.40 2.28
CA VAL A 79 9.50 0.48 1.12
C VAL A 79 9.01 1.85 1.52
N LYS A 80 9.81 2.88 1.29
CA LYS A 80 9.38 4.26 1.47
C LYS A 80 8.57 4.69 0.25
N THR A 81 7.39 5.23 0.52
CA THR A 81 6.47 5.67 -0.52
C THR A 81 6.21 7.16 -0.38
N GLN A 82 5.63 7.74 -1.42
CA GLN A 82 5.19 9.14 -1.44
C GLN A 82 3.70 9.19 -1.74
N PRO A 83 3.02 10.27 -1.35
CA PRO A 83 1.59 10.40 -1.67
C PRO A 83 1.27 10.22 -3.14
N SER A 84 2.17 10.64 -4.03
CA SER A 84 2.00 10.49 -5.47
C SER A 84 2.01 9.04 -5.96
N ASP A 85 2.45 8.09 -5.11
CA ASP A 85 2.42 6.66 -5.46
C ASP A 85 1.03 6.05 -5.34
N PHE A 86 0.07 6.77 -4.78
CA PHE A 86 -1.24 6.24 -4.48
C PHE A 86 -2.34 6.98 -5.23
N GLU A 87 -3.44 6.28 -5.48
CA GLU A 87 -4.63 6.88 -6.05
C GLU A 87 -5.88 6.31 -5.39
N ARG A 88 -6.89 7.14 -5.32
CA ARG A 88 -8.18 6.73 -4.79
C ARG A 88 -8.99 6.06 -5.89
N VAL A 89 -9.59 4.92 -5.60
CA VAL A 89 -10.46 4.19 -6.51
C VAL A 89 -11.84 4.10 -5.89
N ASP A 90 -12.77 4.87 -6.40
CA ASP A 90 -14.15 4.86 -5.89
C ASP A 90 -14.87 3.61 -6.39
N LEU A 91 -15.67 3.00 -5.49
CA LEU A 91 -16.36 1.74 -5.76
C LEU A 91 -17.82 1.93 -6.16
N ASN A 92 -18.34 3.14 -6.01
CA ASN A 92 -19.74 3.41 -6.36
C ASN A 92 -19.95 4.81 -6.90
#